data_e5f3db522a2936bc630508c748408930
#
_entry.id   e5f3db522a2936bc630508c748408930
#
_cell.length_a   1.000
_cell.length_b   1.000
_cell.length_c   1.000
_cell.angle_alpha   90.00
_cell.angle_beta   90.00
_cell.angle_gamma   90.00
#
_symmetry.space_group_name_H-M   'P 1'
#
loop_
_entity.id
_entity.type
_entity.pdbx_description
1 polymer ?
#
loop_
_entity_poly.entity_id
_entity_poly.type
_entity_poly.pdbx_seq_one_letter_code
_entity_poly.pdbx_strand_id
1 'polypeptide(L)'
;MTDGPVDWELARRLARKVAGDEPLSCSYLGDSLHEDFARFTPMAEELVAAETGLVSDEGSARARVIDRAGWIDANIRAFRRLLRPVLAESASTHPASVVTSKIAAAELGMVLGWMSRRVLGQYDLLLTEDEDRDDQDLVYYVGPNILSIEKKFAFDPKQFRLWLA
;
A
#
# COMPACT_ATOMS: atom_id res chain seq x y z
N MET A 1 15.29 -13.79 16.57
CA MET A 1 14.20 -14.76 16.81
C MET A 1 13.18 -14.54 15.70
N THR A 2 13.02 -15.49 14.81
CA THR A 2 12.01 -15.41 13.74
C THR A 2 10.66 -15.78 14.34
N ASP A 3 9.83 -14.76 14.62
CA ASP A 3 8.50 -14.95 15.19
C ASP A 3 7.51 -15.42 14.11
N GLY A 4 7.55 -16.71 13.78
CA GLY A 4 6.52 -17.33 12.95
C GLY A 4 7.02 -17.93 11.63
N PRO A 5 6.09 -18.45 10.79
CA PRO A 5 6.40 -19.15 9.54
C PRO A 5 6.89 -18.26 8.40
N VAL A 6 6.98 -16.93 8.59
CA VAL A 6 7.52 -15.97 7.62
C VAL A 6 8.52 -15.05 8.31
N ASP A 7 9.72 -14.91 7.73
CA ASP A 7 10.69 -13.89 8.13
C ASP A 7 10.33 -12.55 7.49
N TRP A 8 9.49 -11.78 8.17
CA TRP A 8 8.96 -10.51 7.69
C TRP A 8 10.03 -9.45 7.42
N GLU A 9 11.11 -9.47 8.18
CA GLU A 9 12.21 -8.53 8.00
C GLU A 9 13.02 -8.85 6.75
N LEU A 10 13.24 -10.13 6.48
CA LEU A 10 13.84 -10.58 5.21
C LEU A 10 12.93 -10.23 4.02
N ALA A 11 11.63 -10.47 4.11
CA ALA A 11 10.66 -10.11 3.08
C ALA A 11 10.71 -8.61 2.78
N ARG A 12 10.70 -7.75 3.80
CA ARG A 12 10.81 -6.30 3.67
C ARG A 12 12.10 -5.88 2.95
N ARG A 13 13.24 -6.39 3.39
CA ARG A 13 14.54 -6.06 2.79
C ARG A 13 14.61 -6.45 1.31
N LEU A 14 14.14 -7.64 0.98
CA LEU A 14 14.11 -8.12 -0.41
C LEU A 14 13.15 -7.31 -1.27
N ALA A 15 11.95 -7.01 -0.74
CA ALA A 15 10.97 -6.18 -1.45
C ALA A 15 11.54 -4.81 -1.79
N ARG A 16 12.15 -4.13 -0.82
CA ARG A 16 12.79 -2.83 -1.04
C ARG A 16 13.93 -2.90 -2.04
N LYS A 17 14.76 -3.95 -1.99
CA LYS A 17 15.83 -4.15 -2.96
C LYS A 17 15.29 -4.34 -4.40
N VAL A 18 14.20 -5.08 -4.56
CA VAL A 18 13.54 -5.29 -5.88
C VAL A 18 12.83 -4.02 -6.34
N ALA A 19 12.22 -3.27 -5.44
CA ALA A 19 11.56 -2.00 -5.74
C ALA A 19 12.54 -0.94 -6.29
N GLY A 20 13.80 -0.99 -5.85
CA GLY A 20 14.80 0.04 -6.12
C GLY A 20 14.53 1.31 -5.32
N ASP A 21 15.60 2.07 -5.07
CA ASP A 21 15.55 3.32 -4.33
C ASP A 21 15.10 4.45 -5.28
N GLU A 22 13.83 4.80 -5.23
CA GLU A 22 13.35 6.09 -5.75
C GLU A 22 12.47 6.73 -4.67
N PRO A 23 13.07 7.45 -3.70
CA PRO A 23 12.28 8.27 -2.79
C PRO A 23 11.56 9.35 -3.60
N LEU A 24 10.43 9.85 -3.08
CA LEU A 24 9.79 11.09 -3.54
C LEU A 24 10.75 12.27 -3.27
N SER A 25 11.86 12.31 -3.99
CA SER A 25 12.98 13.19 -3.69
C SER A 25 12.84 14.62 -4.21
N CYS A 26 11.78 14.90 -4.98
CA CYS A 26 11.43 16.26 -5.37
C CYS A 26 10.27 16.76 -4.50
N SER A 27 10.57 17.51 -3.47
CA SER A 27 9.58 18.09 -2.55
C SER A 27 8.41 18.76 -3.29
N TYR A 28 8.70 19.59 -4.30
CA TYR A 28 7.67 20.29 -5.07
C TYR A 28 6.66 19.36 -5.79
N LEU A 29 7.13 18.27 -6.40
CA LEU A 29 6.25 17.33 -7.09
C LEU A 29 5.46 16.46 -6.08
N GLY A 30 6.09 16.15 -4.95
CA GLY A 30 5.42 15.48 -3.85
C GLY A 30 4.30 16.33 -3.26
N ASP A 31 4.56 17.61 -3.01
CA ASP A 31 3.59 18.56 -2.46
C ASP A 31 2.37 18.70 -3.39
N SER A 32 2.59 18.85 -4.70
CA SER A 32 1.50 18.94 -5.68
C SER A 32 0.64 17.68 -5.76
N LEU A 33 1.23 16.50 -5.60
CA LEU A 33 0.48 15.24 -5.53
C LEU A 33 -0.38 15.17 -4.27
N HIS A 34 0.16 15.57 -3.11
CA HIS A 34 -0.60 15.60 -1.87
C HIS A 34 -1.81 16.54 -1.95
N GLU A 35 -1.62 17.75 -2.47
CA GLU A 35 -2.68 18.72 -2.64
C GLU A 35 -3.79 18.21 -3.59
N ASP A 36 -3.40 17.65 -4.73
CA ASP A 36 -4.36 17.16 -5.71
C ASP A 36 -5.16 15.97 -5.16
N PHE A 37 -4.52 14.96 -4.58
CA PHE A 37 -5.23 13.80 -4.05
C PHE A 37 -6.03 14.11 -2.78
N ALA A 38 -5.56 15.02 -1.92
CA ALA A 38 -6.36 15.49 -0.79
C ALA A 38 -7.68 16.14 -1.23
N ARG A 39 -7.67 16.78 -2.41
CA ARG A 39 -8.87 17.40 -3.00
C ARG A 39 -9.71 16.42 -3.81
N PHE A 40 -9.07 15.57 -4.63
CA PHE A 40 -9.77 14.72 -5.59
C PHE A 40 -10.38 13.48 -4.95
N THR A 41 -9.77 12.91 -3.90
CA THR A 41 -10.30 11.72 -3.23
C THR A 41 -11.70 11.93 -2.65
N PRO A 42 -11.99 12.99 -1.89
CA PRO A 42 -13.36 13.25 -1.43
C PRO A 42 -14.35 13.50 -2.58
N MET A 43 -13.91 14.20 -3.63
CA MET A 43 -14.76 14.44 -4.81
C MET A 43 -15.12 13.13 -5.53
N ALA A 44 -14.15 12.22 -5.67
CA ALA A 44 -14.39 10.90 -6.28
C ALA A 44 -15.38 10.09 -5.43
N GLU A 45 -15.25 10.12 -4.12
CA GLU A 45 -16.17 9.46 -3.19
C GLU A 45 -17.60 9.99 -3.31
N GLU A 46 -17.78 11.32 -3.38
CA GLU A 46 -19.08 11.95 -3.62
C GLU A 46 -19.70 11.48 -4.96
N LEU A 47 -18.90 11.40 -6.03
CA LEU A 47 -19.37 10.92 -7.33
C LEU A 47 -19.78 9.44 -7.28
N VAL A 48 -18.98 8.61 -6.64
CA VAL A 48 -19.31 7.18 -6.45
C VAL A 48 -20.59 7.02 -5.62
N ALA A 49 -20.74 7.79 -4.54
CA ALA A 49 -21.94 7.77 -3.72
C ALA A 49 -23.19 8.20 -4.51
N ALA A 50 -23.08 9.24 -5.34
CA ALA A 50 -24.16 9.70 -6.18
C ALA A 50 -24.62 8.68 -7.23
N GLU A 51 -23.68 7.93 -7.83
CA GLU A 51 -23.96 6.94 -8.85
C GLU A 51 -24.42 5.58 -8.29
N THR A 52 -23.88 5.18 -7.14
CA THR A 52 -24.08 3.83 -6.59
C THR A 52 -25.01 3.78 -5.38
N GLY A 53 -25.21 4.90 -4.70
CA GLY A 53 -25.89 4.98 -3.40
C GLY A 53 -25.07 4.42 -2.24
N LEU A 54 -23.82 4.03 -2.46
CA LEU A 54 -22.92 3.53 -1.41
C LEU A 54 -22.26 4.72 -0.71
N VAL A 55 -22.42 4.78 0.59
CA VAL A 55 -21.82 5.82 1.45
C VAL A 55 -21.01 5.14 2.53
N SER A 56 -19.80 5.64 2.81
CA SER A 56 -19.01 5.15 3.94
C SER A 56 -19.65 5.60 5.26
N ASP A 57 -19.84 4.67 6.19
CA ASP A 57 -20.35 4.96 7.53
C ASP A 57 -19.29 5.64 8.42
N GLU A 58 -18.01 5.58 8.04
CA GLU A 58 -16.88 6.05 8.84
C GLU A 58 -16.34 7.44 8.41
N GLY A 59 -16.95 8.04 7.40
CA GLY A 59 -16.58 9.34 6.85
C GLY A 59 -15.78 9.22 5.55
N SER A 60 -15.25 10.35 5.08
CA SER A 60 -14.53 10.39 3.79
C SER A 60 -13.15 9.75 3.85
N ALA A 61 -12.82 8.98 2.82
CA ALA A 61 -11.51 8.37 2.65
C ALA A 61 -10.40 9.44 2.63
N ARG A 62 -9.28 9.10 3.27
CA ARG A 62 -8.13 10.01 3.39
C ARG A 62 -7.04 9.60 2.40
N ALA A 63 -6.61 10.55 1.58
CA ALA A 63 -5.51 10.35 0.65
C ALA A 63 -4.15 10.38 1.36
N ARG A 64 -3.30 9.42 1.06
CA ARG A 64 -1.90 9.39 1.51
C ARG A 64 -0.98 9.09 0.33
N VAL A 65 -0.21 10.08 -0.09
CA VAL A 65 0.83 9.86 -1.11
C VAL A 65 2.08 9.29 -0.44
N ILE A 66 2.53 8.16 -0.95
CA ILE A 66 3.68 7.41 -0.41
C ILE A 66 4.65 7.03 -1.53
N ASP A 67 5.85 6.67 -1.16
CA ASP A 67 6.82 6.04 -2.05
C ASP A 67 6.62 4.51 -2.12
N ARG A 68 7.41 3.84 -2.94
CA ARG A 68 7.36 2.37 -3.08
C ARG A 68 7.69 1.65 -1.77
N ALA A 69 8.62 2.20 -0.99
CA ALA A 69 9.00 1.63 0.30
C ALA A 69 7.86 1.74 1.32
N GLY A 70 7.18 2.88 1.38
CA GLY A 70 5.99 3.08 2.20
C GLY A 70 4.87 2.12 1.83
N TRP A 71 4.64 1.90 0.52
CA TRP A 71 3.65 0.93 0.04
C TRP A 71 3.99 -0.51 0.45
N ILE A 72 5.27 -0.90 0.33
CA ILE A 72 5.74 -2.22 0.79
C ILE A 72 5.51 -2.38 2.29
N ASP A 73 5.84 -1.37 3.09
CA ASP A 73 5.68 -1.42 4.54
C ASP A 73 4.21 -1.52 4.95
N ALA A 74 3.31 -0.80 4.27
CA ALA A 74 1.87 -0.89 4.48
C ALA A 74 1.38 -2.33 4.20
N ASN A 75 1.75 -2.90 3.06
CA ASN A 75 1.34 -4.25 2.69
C ASN A 75 1.93 -5.32 3.61
N ILE A 76 3.17 -5.21 4.05
CA ILE A 76 3.75 -6.14 5.03
C ILE A 76 3.00 -6.08 6.36
N ARG A 77 2.64 -4.89 6.85
CA ARG A 77 1.80 -4.76 8.05
C ARG A 77 0.46 -5.44 7.85
N ALA A 78 -0.19 -5.18 6.71
CA ALA A 78 -1.46 -5.77 6.33
C ALA A 78 -1.39 -7.32 6.31
N PHE A 79 -0.41 -7.90 5.61
CA PHE A 79 -0.24 -9.35 5.56
C PHE A 79 0.07 -9.98 6.91
N ARG A 80 0.91 -9.35 7.73
CA ARG A 80 1.17 -9.84 9.10
C ARG A 80 -0.11 -9.94 9.92
N ARG A 81 -0.97 -8.96 9.77
CA ARG A 81 -2.24 -8.87 10.47
C ARG A 81 -3.21 -9.95 9.98
N LEU A 82 -3.44 -9.99 8.67
CA LEU A 82 -4.35 -10.91 8.01
C LEU A 82 -3.97 -12.38 8.25
N LEU A 83 -2.67 -12.70 8.21
CA LEU A 83 -2.18 -14.05 8.37
C LEU A 83 -1.99 -14.46 9.83
N ARG A 84 -2.06 -13.54 10.79
CA ARG A 84 -1.84 -13.81 12.19
C ARG A 84 -2.65 -14.99 12.74
N PRO A 85 -3.98 -15.09 12.53
CA PRO A 85 -4.76 -16.23 13.02
C PRO A 85 -4.34 -17.55 12.38
N VAL A 86 -4.13 -17.59 11.08
CA VAL A 86 -3.71 -18.79 10.34
C VAL A 86 -2.31 -19.24 10.76
N LEU A 87 -1.40 -18.30 10.97
CA LEU A 87 -0.04 -18.57 11.40
C LEU A 87 0.04 -19.07 12.84
N ALA A 88 -0.84 -18.58 13.71
CA ALA A 88 -0.93 -19.05 15.11
C ALA A 88 -1.41 -20.52 15.17
N GLU A 89 -2.39 -20.89 14.35
CA GLU A 89 -2.90 -22.25 14.26
C GLU A 89 -1.84 -23.21 13.66
N SER A 90 -1.17 -22.79 12.60
CA SER A 90 -0.12 -23.58 11.96
C SER A 90 1.10 -23.80 12.86
N ALA A 91 1.46 -22.81 13.68
CA ALA A 91 2.59 -22.93 14.61
C ALA A 91 2.37 -23.97 15.70
N SER A 92 1.11 -24.22 16.09
CA SER A 92 0.76 -25.24 17.08
C SER A 92 0.82 -26.66 16.53
N THR A 93 0.61 -26.85 15.23
CA THR A 93 0.55 -28.15 14.57
C THR A 93 1.87 -28.56 13.90
N HIS A 94 2.55 -27.62 13.26
CA HIS A 94 3.79 -27.87 12.54
C HIS A 94 4.72 -26.64 12.65
N PRO A 95 5.74 -26.67 13.52
CA PRO A 95 6.70 -25.57 13.59
C PRO A 95 7.43 -25.43 12.25
N ALA A 96 7.26 -24.29 11.61
CA ALA A 96 7.95 -24.01 10.35
C ALA A 96 9.46 -24.05 10.56
N SER A 97 10.17 -24.74 9.70
CA SER A 97 11.63 -24.71 9.75
C SER A 97 12.13 -23.31 9.37
N VAL A 98 13.29 -22.91 9.89
CA VAL A 98 13.94 -21.63 9.55
C VAL A 98 14.13 -21.51 8.01
N VAL A 99 14.35 -22.60 7.32
CA VAL A 99 14.52 -22.63 5.86
C VAL A 99 13.21 -22.30 5.16
N THR A 100 12.11 -22.93 5.59
CA THR A 100 10.76 -22.68 5.01
C THR A 100 10.34 -21.23 5.21
N SER A 101 10.58 -20.67 6.40
CA SER A 101 10.28 -19.27 6.73
C SER A 101 11.04 -18.28 5.84
N LYS A 102 12.30 -18.56 5.52
CA LYS A 102 13.11 -17.72 4.62
C LYS A 102 12.69 -17.84 3.16
N ILE A 103 12.28 -19.01 2.71
CA ILE A 103 11.76 -19.20 1.34
C ILE A 103 10.47 -18.41 1.16
N ALA A 104 9.51 -18.57 2.06
CA ALA A 104 8.25 -17.80 2.03
C ALA A 104 8.49 -16.28 2.08
N ALA A 105 9.43 -15.85 2.91
CA ALA A 105 9.84 -14.45 2.99
C ALA A 105 10.44 -13.94 1.68
N ALA A 106 11.27 -14.76 1.01
CA ALA A 106 11.89 -14.38 -0.26
C ALA A 106 10.85 -14.25 -1.39
N GLU A 107 9.94 -15.20 -1.49
CA GLU A 107 8.85 -15.16 -2.47
C GLU A 107 7.95 -13.95 -2.26
N LEU A 108 7.48 -13.73 -1.04
CA LEU A 108 6.67 -12.56 -0.70
C LEU A 108 7.41 -11.25 -0.98
N GLY A 109 8.68 -11.16 -0.60
CA GLY A 109 9.51 -9.97 -0.83
C GLY A 109 9.69 -9.68 -2.31
N MET A 110 9.94 -10.70 -3.15
CA MET A 110 10.06 -10.52 -4.60
C MET A 110 8.75 -10.05 -5.22
N VAL A 111 7.62 -10.64 -4.84
CA VAL A 111 6.29 -10.26 -5.36
C VAL A 111 5.95 -8.83 -4.97
N LEU A 112 6.07 -8.47 -3.69
CA LEU A 112 5.78 -7.11 -3.22
C LEU A 112 6.69 -6.07 -3.87
N GLY A 113 7.98 -6.35 -4.00
CA GLY A 113 8.92 -5.45 -4.67
C GLY A 113 8.60 -5.27 -6.16
N TRP A 114 8.20 -6.34 -6.85
CA TRP A 114 7.77 -6.26 -8.24
C TRP A 114 6.45 -5.49 -8.41
N MET A 115 5.47 -5.72 -7.53
CA MET A 115 4.19 -5.03 -7.54
C MET A 115 4.33 -3.54 -7.20
N SER A 116 5.18 -3.19 -6.24
CA SER A 116 5.37 -1.80 -5.79
C SER A 116 5.78 -0.84 -6.91
N ARG A 117 6.39 -1.36 -7.99
CA ARG A 117 6.77 -0.59 -9.18
C ARG A 117 5.64 -0.36 -10.18
N ARG A 118 4.47 -0.98 -9.97
CA ARG A 118 3.34 -1.00 -10.92
C ARG A 118 2.06 -0.45 -10.35
N VAL A 119 1.90 -0.52 -9.05
CA VAL A 119 0.71 -0.02 -8.35
C VAL A 119 0.71 1.50 -8.37
N LEU A 120 -0.41 2.10 -8.78
CA LEU A 120 -0.63 3.55 -8.75
C LEU A 120 -1.34 3.98 -7.47
N GLY A 121 -2.31 3.18 -7.02
CA GLY A 121 -3.05 3.42 -5.79
C GLY A 121 -3.60 2.13 -5.20
N GLN A 122 -3.97 2.20 -3.94
CA GLN A 122 -4.54 1.07 -3.19
C GLN A 122 -5.43 1.61 -2.07
N TYR A 123 -6.64 1.13 -1.99
CA TYR A 123 -7.49 1.33 -0.82
C TYR A 123 -7.09 0.34 0.28
N ASP A 124 -6.89 0.83 1.49
CA ASP A 124 -6.56 -0.02 2.64
C ASP A 124 -7.86 -0.52 3.30
N LEU A 125 -8.24 -1.75 2.94
CA LEU A 125 -9.46 -2.41 3.43
C LEU A 125 -9.30 -3.10 4.80
N LEU A 126 -8.14 -2.99 5.43
CA LEU A 126 -7.89 -3.68 6.69
C LEU A 126 -8.46 -2.91 7.88
N LEU A 127 -9.76 -2.95 7.96
CA LEU A 127 -10.55 -2.53 9.11
C LEU A 127 -10.30 -3.52 10.25
N THR A 128 -9.61 -3.10 11.28
CA THR A 128 -9.56 -3.84 12.56
C THR A 128 -10.08 -2.92 13.66
N GLU A 129 -10.99 -3.45 14.46
CA GLU A 129 -11.65 -2.74 15.56
C GLU A 129 -10.68 -2.19 16.62
N ASP A 130 -9.40 -2.62 16.60
CA ASP A 130 -8.38 -2.33 17.62
C ASP A 130 -7.35 -1.26 17.23
N GLU A 131 -7.52 -0.52 16.11
CA GLU A 131 -6.52 0.44 15.68
C GLU A 131 -6.97 1.90 15.77
N ASP A 132 -5.98 2.77 15.96
CA ASP A 132 -6.18 4.22 15.92
C ASP A 132 -6.96 4.58 14.66
N ARG A 133 -8.05 5.33 14.83
CA ARG A 133 -8.90 5.85 13.74
C ARG A 133 -8.09 6.59 12.66
N ASP A 134 -6.87 6.99 12.99
CA ASP A 134 -5.97 7.68 12.08
C ASP A 134 -5.36 6.78 10.98
N ASP A 135 -5.44 5.46 11.11
CA ASP A 135 -4.97 4.49 10.11
C ASP A 135 -6.11 3.81 9.32
N GLN A 136 -7.37 4.19 9.56
CA GLN A 136 -8.54 3.66 8.86
C GLN A 136 -8.89 4.51 7.63
N ASP A 137 -9.57 3.92 6.65
CA ASP A 137 -10.04 4.56 5.41
C ASP A 137 -8.96 5.35 4.64
N LEU A 138 -7.80 4.71 4.49
CA LEU A 138 -6.69 5.29 3.74
C LEU A 138 -6.68 4.82 2.29
N VAL A 139 -6.60 5.79 1.39
CA VAL A 139 -6.24 5.55 -0.01
C VAL A 139 -4.78 5.91 -0.19
N TYR A 140 -3.95 4.90 -0.45
CA TYR A 140 -2.54 5.11 -0.78
C TYR A 140 -2.37 5.41 -2.26
N TYR A 141 -1.61 6.45 -2.57
CA TYR A 141 -1.17 6.78 -3.93
C TYR A 141 0.35 6.66 -4.01
N VAL A 142 0.84 5.85 -4.95
CA VAL A 142 2.28 5.61 -5.12
C VAL A 142 2.87 6.68 -6.03
N GLY A 143 3.28 7.79 -5.43
CA GLY A 143 3.70 9.00 -6.12
C GLY A 143 4.75 8.78 -7.21
N PRO A 144 5.87 8.06 -6.99
CA PRO A 144 6.89 7.81 -8.02
C PRO A 144 6.33 7.12 -9.28
N ASN A 145 5.36 6.21 -9.10
CA ASN A 145 4.76 5.50 -10.23
C ASN A 145 3.81 6.41 -11.01
N ILE A 146 3.02 7.23 -10.31
CA ILE A 146 2.12 8.21 -10.91
C ILE A 146 2.91 9.18 -11.77
N LEU A 147 3.96 9.81 -11.22
CA LEU A 147 4.84 10.74 -11.94
C LEU A 147 5.53 10.07 -13.15
N SER A 148 5.91 8.80 -12.99
CA SER A 148 6.52 8.03 -14.09
C SER A 148 5.53 7.82 -15.25
N ILE A 149 4.26 7.53 -14.96
CA ILE A 149 3.21 7.35 -15.97
C ILE A 149 2.84 8.69 -16.61
N GLU A 150 2.65 9.75 -15.81
CA GLU A 150 2.41 11.11 -16.34
C GLU A 150 3.48 11.51 -17.35
N LYS A 151 4.76 11.33 -16.99
CA LYS A 151 5.89 11.64 -17.85
C LYS A 151 5.95 10.76 -19.10
N LYS A 152 5.76 9.44 -18.94
CA LYS A 152 5.89 8.46 -20.02
C LYS A 152 4.86 8.68 -21.13
N PHE A 153 3.63 9.03 -20.76
CA PHE A 153 2.51 9.17 -21.69
C PHE A 153 2.12 10.61 -21.96
N ALA A 154 2.86 11.57 -21.41
CA ALA A 154 2.60 13.00 -21.52
C ALA A 154 1.15 13.38 -21.16
N PHE A 155 0.60 12.75 -20.12
CA PHE A 155 -0.72 13.07 -19.64
C PHE A 155 -0.76 14.45 -18.98
N ASP A 156 -1.89 15.15 -19.11
CA ASP A 156 -2.17 16.30 -18.27
C ASP A 156 -2.24 15.85 -16.80
N PRO A 157 -1.39 16.37 -15.90
CA PRO A 157 -1.31 15.87 -14.54
C PRO A 157 -2.63 15.97 -13.77
N LYS A 158 -3.37 17.08 -13.93
CA LYS A 158 -4.62 17.28 -13.19
C LYS A 158 -5.72 16.34 -13.65
N GLN A 159 -5.86 16.16 -14.96
CA GLN A 159 -6.85 15.24 -15.53
C GLN A 159 -6.53 13.79 -15.16
N PHE A 160 -5.27 13.40 -15.24
CA PHE A 160 -4.85 12.04 -14.89
C PHE A 160 -5.06 11.75 -13.40
N ARG A 161 -4.69 12.66 -12.51
CA ARG A 161 -4.86 12.50 -11.05
C ARG A 161 -6.33 12.47 -10.65
N LEU A 162 -7.16 13.30 -11.29
CA LEU A 162 -8.62 13.26 -11.05
C LEU A 162 -9.24 11.94 -11.52
N TRP A 163 -8.77 11.41 -12.66
CA TRP A 163 -9.24 10.12 -13.15
C TRP A 163 -8.77 8.95 -12.25
N LEU A 164 -7.59 9.07 -11.63
CA LEU A 164 -7.02 8.04 -10.78
C LEU A 164 -7.68 8.00 -9.38
N ALA A 165 -8.14 9.15 -8.88
CA ALA A 165 -8.82 9.25 -7.61
C ALA A 165 -10.21 8.60 -7.65
#